data_c7cb79b31aa8e94912f4a39228516fe7
#
_entry.id   c7cb79b31aa8e94912f4a39228516fe7
#
_cell.length_a   1.000
_cell.length_b   1.000
_cell.length_c   1.000
_cell.angle_alpha   90.00
_cell.angle_beta   90.00
_cell.angle_gamma   90.00
#
_symmetry.space_group_name_H-M   'P 1'
#
loop_
_entity.id
_entity.type
_entity.pdbx_description
1 polymer ?
#
loop_
_entity_poly.entity_id
_entity_poly.type
_entity_poly.pdbx_seq_one_letter_code
_entity_poly.pdbx_strand_id
1 'polypeptide(L)'
;DGILLAAKIFREGKIPAPGADDWKLGSRVHRLDVAEKVLGYGQYPDDVYVDGMCYGGAVRSEYPRARVLSIDTSKAEALPGVVGILRAEDVPVNQVGHLIQDWDVMIAQGDITRCVGDAIVLVVAEDEATLEKAKKLVKIDYEPLEPVRNIAEAKATDAPRLHDSFFAFGNTVELKDNVCQSRHVTRGDAAKALAESAFTVTQRFTTPFTEHAFLEPECAVAFPYKNGVKVQSTDQGAYDTRKECAHMFGWDNEPERVVVETMLVGGGFGGKEDVSIQHLAALAAYKFQRPVKCKLTRAESLAFHPKRHAMDGTFTL
;
A
#
# COMPACT_ATOMS: atom_id res chain seq x y z
N ASP A 1 18.29 -18.62 17.33
CA ASP A 1 17.50 -19.64 18.04
C ASP A 1 16.40 -20.25 17.17
N GLY A 2 15.71 -19.51 16.32
CA GLY A 2 14.61 -20.01 15.47
C GLY A 2 15.04 -21.11 14.49
N ILE A 3 16.21 -20.97 13.85
CA ILE A 3 16.76 -21.99 12.94
C ILE A 3 17.08 -23.29 13.66
N LEU A 4 17.65 -23.19 14.86
CA LEU A 4 17.96 -24.37 15.68
C LEU A 4 16.69 -25.07 16.19
N LEU A 5 15.66 -24.28 16.52
CA LEU A 5 14.34 -24.81 16.90
C LEU A 5 13.66 -25.49 15.72
N ALA A 6 13.66 -24.87 14.54
CA ALA A 6 13.12 -25.47 13.32
C ALA A 6 13.82 -26.81 12.98
N ALA A 7 15.16 -26.84 13.02
CA ALA A 7 15.92 -28.05 12.79
C ALA A 7 15.63 -29.15 13.83
N LYS A 8 15.40 -28.79 15.08
CA LYS A 8 15.00 -29.71 16.13
C LYS A 8 13.58 -30.26 15.88
N ILE A 9 12.61 -29.40 15.59
CA ILE A 9 11.23 -29.80 15.28
C ILE A 9 11.20 -30.74 14.07
N PHE A 10 11.91 -30.39 13.00
CA PHE A 10 12.01 -31.22 11.80
C PHE A 10 12.58 -32.60 12.09
N ARG A 11 13.66 -32.64 12.88
CA ARG A 11 14.33 -33.91 13.25
C ARG A 11 13.51 -34.79 14.19
N GLU A 12 12.82 -34.19 15.15
CA GLU A 12 12.11 -34.90 16.21
C GLU A 12 10.62 -35.12 15.92
N GLY A 13 10.07 -34.45 14.93
CA GLY A 13 8.65 -34.50 14.56
C GLY A 13 7.71 -34.01 15.67
N LYS A 14 8.23 -33.28 16.65
CA LYS A 14 7.49 -32.82 17.83
C LYS A 14 7.43 -31.31 17.84
N ILE A 15 6.26 -30.75 17.62
CA ILE A 15 6.01 -29.33 17.89
C ILE A 15 6.06 -29.16 19.41
N PRO A 16 6.90 -28.25 19.96
CA PRO A 16 6.89 -27.98 21.39
C PRO A 16 5.49 -27.57 21.83
N ALA A 17 5.00 -28.18 22.90
CA ALA A 17 3.75 -27.74 23.51
C ALA A 17 3.86 -26.26 23.91
N PRO A 18 2.77 -25.48 23.80
CA PRO A 18 2.72 -24.16 24.39
C PRO A 18 3.13 -24.25 25.85
N GLY A 19 3.95 -23.31 26.33
CA GLY A 19 4.37 -23.28 27.73
C GLY A 19 3.15 -23.34 28.67
N ALA A 20 3.35 -23.84 29.87
CA ALA A 20 2.29 -24.03 30.87
C ALA A 20 1.39 -22.81 31.01
N ASP A 21 0.10 -23.04 31.26
CA ASP A 21 -1.04 -22.10 31.31
C ASP A 21 -0.94 -20.91 32.29
N ASP A 22 0.23 -20.64 32.82
CA ASP A 22 0.52 -19.47 33.67
C ASP A 22 0.70 -18.20 32.84
N TRP A 23 -0.42 -17.69 32.33
CA TRP A 23 -0.49 -16.43 31.61
C TRP A 23 -0.25 -15.24 32.54
N LYS A 24 0.99 -14.84 32.71
CA LYS A 24 1.37 -13.64 33.46
C LYS A 24 2.31 -12.78 32.61
N LEU A 25 2.41 -11.53 32.97
CA LEU A 25 3.34 -10.60 32.34
C LEU A 25 4.77 -11.19 32.38
N GLY A 26 5.44 -11.24 31.22
CA GLY A 26 6.78 -11.85 31.09
C GLY A 26 6.78 -13.35 30.76
N SER A 27 5.62 -14.01 30.67
CA SER A 27 5.55 -15.42 30.20
C SER A 27 6.00 -15.53 28.74
N ARG A 28 6.73 -16.61 28.43
CA ARG A 28 7.08 -16.95 27.04
C ARG A 28 5.90 -17.62 26.35
N VAL A 29 5.13 -16.84 25.64
CA VAL A 29 3.99 -17.34 24.84
C VAL A 29 4.45 -17.51 23.40
N HIS A 30 4.19 -18.67 22.82
CA HIS A 30 4.43 -18.87 21.39
C HIS A 30 3.43 -18.08 20.57
N ARG A 31 3.91 -17.46 19.52
CA ARG A 31 3.06 -16.84 18.51
C ARG A 31 2.21 -17.92 17.84
N LEU A 32 0.92 -17.66 17.60
CA LEU A 32 -0.05 -18.64 17.08
C LEU A 32 0.35 -19.21 15.72
N ASP A 33 0.91 -18.37 14.84
CA ASP A 33 1.30 -18.71 13.47
C ASP A 33 2.77 -19.12 13.32
N VAL A 34 3.52 -19.31 14.44
CA VAL A 34 4.95 -19.61 14.38
C VAL A 34 5.24 -20.98 13.77
N ALA A 35 4.42 -21.97 14.09
CA ALA A 35 4.63 -23.33 13.59
C ALA A 35 4.46 -23.39 12.07
N GLU A 36 3.42 -22.76 11.54
CA GLU A 36 3.13 -22.72 10.11
C GLU A 36 4.28 -22.06 9.33
N LYS A 37 4.79 -20.94 9.83
CA LYS A 37 5.91 -20.22 9.21
C LYS A 37 7.22 -21.01 9.27
N VAL A 38 7.55 -21.57 10.45
CA VAL A 38 8.83 -22.24 10.65
C VAL A 38 8.89 -23.59 9.95
N LEU A 39 7.78 -24.30 9.86
CA LEU A 39 7.68 -25.60 9.21
C LEU A 39 7.35 -25.52 7.72
N GLY A 40 7.00 -24.34 7.21
CA GLY A 40 6.81 -24.08 5.78
C GLY A 40 5.50 -24.62 5.20
N TYR A 41 4.48 -24.91 6.02
CA TYR A 41 3.16 -25.30 5.53
C TYR A 41 2.11 -24.18 5.59
N GLY A 42 2.49 -23.03 6.16
CA GLY A 42 1.65 -21.85 6.13
C GLY A 42 1.58 -21.23 4.73
N GLN A 43 0.42 -20.69 4.39
CA GLN A 43 0.16 -20.14 3.07
C GLN A 43 0.22 -18.61 3.06
N TYR A 44 0.92 -18.08 2.08
CA TYR A 44 0.92 -16.67 1.69
C TYR A 44 0.03 -16.46 0.47
N PRO A 45 -0.44 -15.26 0.17
CA PRO A 45 -1.23 -15.02 -1.04
C PRO A 45 -0.52 -15.46 -2.34
N ASP A 46 0.80 -15.38 -2.39
CA ASP A 46 1.57 -15.83 -3.55
C ASP A 46 1.49 -17.35 -3.78
N ASP A 47 1.21 -18.13 -2.73
CA ASP A 47 1.03 -19.60 -2.80
C ASP A 47 -0.39 -20.00 -3.28
N VAL A 48 -1.29 -19.05 -3.45
CA VAL A 48 -2.67 -19.32 -3.89
C VAL A 48 -2.72 -19.45 -5.40
N TYR A 49 -3.12 -20.64 -5.86
CA TYR A 49 -3.37 -20.93 -7.28
C TYR A 49 -4.74 -21.59 -7.40
N VAL A 50 -5.57 -21.06 -8.29
CA VAL A 50 -6.91 -21.59 -8.56
C VAL A 50 -7.18 -21.64 -10.07
N ASP A 51 -8.03 -22.57 -10.49
CA ASP A 51 -8.40 -22.73 -11.88
C ASP A 51 -9.02 -21.44 -12.46
N GLY A 52 -8.58 -21.06 -13.65
CA GLY A 52 -9.06 -19.86 -14.32
C GLY A 52 -8.57 -18.54 -13.75
N MET A 53 -7.61 -18.57 -12.81
CA MET A 53 -7.00 -17.36 -12.25
C MET A 53 -6.24 -16.58 -13.33
N CYS A 54 -6.38 -15.26 -13.26
CA CYS A 54 -5.62 -14.31 -14.08
C CYS A 54 -4.58 -13.59 -13.22
N TYR A 55 -3.69 -12.88 -13.89
CA TYR A 55 -2.64 -12.08 -13.28
C TYR A 55 -2.84 -10.62 -13.64
N GLY A 56 -2.83 -9.75 -12.62
CA GLY A 56 -2.99 -8.32 -12.77
C GLY A 56 -1.72 -7.57 -12.38
N GLY A 57 -1.36 -6.56 -13.16
CA GLY A 57 -0.21 -5.70 -12.86
C GLY A 57 -0.37 -4.31 -13.44
N ALA A 58 -0.08 -3.30 -12.64
CA ALA A 58 -0.15 -1.92 -13.10
C ALA A 58 1.08 -1.54 -13.93
N VAL A 59 0.86 -0.77 -15.00
CA VAL A 59 1.90 0.05 -15.62
C VAL A 59 2.01 1.31 -14.80
N ARG A 60 3.21 1.60 -14.30
CA ARG A 60 3.47 2.63 -13.30
C ARG A 60 4.35 3.74 -13.84
N SER A 61 4.18 4.95 -13.31
CA SER A 61 5.01 6.08 -13.65
C SER A 61 6.45 5.92 -13.16
N GLU A 62 7.40 6.23 -14.02
CA GLU A 62 8.83 6.38 -13.67
C GLU A 62 9.14 7.79 -13.16
N TYR A 63 8.24 8.74 -13.32
CA TYR A 63 8.40 10.14 -12.94
C TYR A 63 7.80 10.42 -11.57
N PRO A 64 8.52 11.10 -10.68
CA PRO A 64 7.99 11.54 -9.39
C PRO A 64 6.91 12.61 -9.52
N ARG A 65 6.93 13.37 -10.62
CA ARG A 65 5.89 14.35 -10.97
C ARG A 65 5.93 14.60 -12.48
N ALA A 66 4.85 14.24 -13.16
CA ALA A 66 4.69 14.46 -14.60
C ALA A 66 3.20 14.50 -14.96
N ARG A 67 2.85 15.28 -15.98
CA ARG A 67 1.51 15.23 -16.59
C ARG A 67 1.45 14.06 -17.56
N VAL A 68 0.42 13.24 -17.46
CA VAL A 68 0.14 12.15 -18.40
C VAL A 68 -0.54 12.74 -19.64
N LEU A 69 0.19 12.85 -20.76
CA LEU A 69 -0.32 13.47 -21.99
C LEU A 69 -1.19 12.50 -22.79
N SER A 70 -0.73 11.26 -22.95
CA SER A 70 -1.46 10.23 -23.67
C SER A 70 -1.20 8.84 -23.10
N ILE A 71 -2.18 7.94 -23.30
CA ILE A 71 -2.12 6.54 -22.91
C ILE A 71 -2.57 5.69 -24.11
N ASP A 72 -1.64 4.96 -24.74
CA ASP A 72 -1.94 4.01 -25.82
C ASP A 72 -1.77 2.56 -25.36
N THR A 73 -2.88 1.86 -25.24
CA THR A 73 -2.96 0.44 -24.83
C THR A 73 -3.23 -0.51 -26.01
N SER A 74 -3.42 0.03 -27.22
CA SER A 74 -3.90 -0.73 -28.39
C SER A 74 -3.10 -1.99 -28.71
N LYS A 75 -1.76 -1.92 -28.60
CA LYS A 75 -0.87 -3.07 -28.83
C LYS A 75 -0.95 -4.10 -27.71
N ALA A 76 -1.14 -3.65 -26.48
CA ALA A 76 -1.29 -4.53 -25.34
C ALA A 76 -2.63 -5.26 -25.36
N GLU A 77 -3.71 -4.56 -25.70
CA GLU A 77 -5.05 -5.14 -25.85
C GLU A 77 -5.13 -6.17 -26.97
N ALA A 78 -4.38 -5.97 -28.05
CA ALA A 78 -4.31 -6.90 -29.18
C ALA A 78 -3.45 -8.15 -28.91
N LEU A 79 -2.72 -8.21 -27.79
CA LEU A 79 -1.87 -9.36 -27.48
C LEU A 79 -2.73 -10.54 -27.00
N PRO A 80 -2.62 -11.74 -27.67
CA PRO A 80 -3.34 -12.93 -27.22
C PRO A 80 -3.01 -13.28 -25.77
N GLY A 81 -4.04 -13.61 -24.98
CA GLY A 81 -3.91 -13.91 -23.56
C GLY A 81 -4.07 -12.69 -22.65
N VAL A 82 -4.20 -11.48 -23.19
CA VAL A 82 -4.65 -10.31 -22.43
C VAL A 82 -6.16 -10.39 -22.25
N VAL A 83 -6.61 -10.38 -20.99
CA VAL A 83 -8.03 -10.44 -20.62
C VAL A 83 -8.67 -9.05 -20.77
N GLY A 84 -7.91 -8.00 -20.41
CA GLY A 84 -8.33 -6.62 -20.59
C GLY A 84 -7.42 -5.65 -19.86
N ILE A 85 -7.66 -4.37 -20.07
CA ILE A 85 -6.92 -3.27 -19.46
C ILE A 85 -7.94 -2.31 -18.82
N LEU A 86 -7.69 -1.93 -17.58
CA LEU A 86 -8.49 -0.96 -16.84
C LEU A 86 -7.72 0.33 -16.66
N ARG A 87 -8.45 1.45 -16.67
CA ARG A 87 -7.95 2.81 -16.54
C ARG A 87 -8.68 3.56 -15.43
N ALA A 88 -8.28 4.78 -15.13
CA ALA A 88 -8.90 5.61 -14.11
C ALA A 88 -10.43 5.74 -14.27
N GLU A 89 -10.93 5.85 -15.51
CA GLU A 89 -12.36 5.93 -15.82
C GLU A 89 -13.15 4.65 -15.51
N ASP A 90 -12.48 3.52 -15.32
CA ASP A 90 -13.10 2.25 -14.92
C ASP A 90 -13.32 2.15 -13.41
N VAL A 91 -12.71 3.04 -12.63
CA VAL A 91 -12.77 3.05 -11.17
C VAL A 91 -13.95 3.91 -10.72
N PRO A 92 -14.94 3.37 -10.02
CA PRO A 92 -16.10 4.14 -9.58
C PRO A 92 -15.76 5.36 -8.71
N VAL A 93 -14.85 5.20 -7.75
CA VAL A 93 -14.27 6.28 -6.94
C VAL A 93 -12.75 6.14 -7.03
N ASN A 94 -12.12 7.01 -7.81
CA ASN A 94 -10.68 6.90 -8.12
C ASN A 94 -9.79 7.45 -7.00
N GLN A 95 -10.14 7.18 -5.75
CA GLN A 95 -9.35 7.58 -4.57
C GLN A 95 -9.35 6.48 -3.52
N VAL A 96 -8.21 6.29 -2.87
CA VAL A 96 -8.00 5.41 -1.72
C VAL A 96 -7.11 6.11 -0.69
N GLY A 97 -6.99 5.53 0.49
CA GLY A 97 -6.12 5.98 1.57
C GLY A 97 -6.68 5.59 2.93
N HIS A 98 -5.82 5.15 3.81
CA HIS A 98 -6.16 4.62 5.13
C HIS A 98 -6.87 5.66 6.02
N LEU A 99 -6.25 6.81 6.24
CA LEU A 99 -6.80 7.91 7.06
C LEU A 99 -7.34 9.05 6.21
N ILE A 100 -6.70 9.32 5.10
CA ILE A 100 -6.99 10.41 4.17
C ILE A 100 -7.07 9.78 2.78
N GLN A 101 -8.22 9.92 2.11
CA GLN A 101 -8.40 9.45 0.74
C GLN A 101 -7.86 10.53 -0.21
N ASP A 102 -6.58 10.51 -0.47
CA ASP A 102 -5.88 11.47 -1.33
C ASP A 102 -5.00 10.80 -2.40
N TRP A 103 -5.00 9.47 -2.44
CA TRP A 103 -4.22 8.72 -3.41
C TRP A 103 -5.10 8.22 -4.55
N ASP A 104 -4.79 8.61 -5.78
CA ASP A 104 -5.50 8.13 -6.95
C ASP A 104 -5.24 6.63 -7.16
N VAL A 105 -6.30 5.84 -7.38
CA VAL A 105 -6.18 4.42 -7.74
C VAL A 105 -5.37 4.25 -9.02
N MET A 106 -5.68 5.08 -10.03
CA MET A 106 -4.91 5.23 -11.26
C MET A 106 -4.94 6.70 -11.70
N ILE A 107 -3.81 7.18 -12.23
CA ILE A 107 -3.70 8.52 -12.77
C ILE A 107 -4.36 8.57 -14.15
N ALA A 108 -5.32 9.46 -14.31
CA ALA A 108 -6.02 9.65 -15.59
C ALA A 108 -5.15 10.39 -16.62
N GLN A 109 -5.48 10.24 -17.90
CA GLN A 109 -4.89 11.08 -18.94
C GLN A 109 -5.25 12.56 -18.70
N GLY A 110 -4.24 13.41 -18.72
CA GLY A 110 -4.34 14.84 -18.41
C GLY A 110 -3.94 15.17 -16.96
N ASP A 111 -3.97 14.21 -16.05
CA ASP A 111 -3.63 14.39 -14.65
C ASP A 111 -2.12 14.30 -14.39
N ILE A 112 -1.72 14.63 -13.17
CA ILE A 112 -0.32 14.70 -12.75
C ILE A 112 -0.01 13.58 -11.76
N THR A 113 1.08 12.84 -12.02
CA THR A 113 1.63 11.87 -11.05
C THR A 113 2.21 12.59 -9.84
N ARG A 114 2.13 11.96 -8.66
CA ARG A 114 2.58 12.54 -7.38
C ARG A 114 3.78 11.85 -6.80
N CYS A 115 4.03 10.59 -7.21
CA CYS A 115 5.22 9.84 -6.82
C CYS A 115 5.67 8.87 -7.92
N VAL A 116 6.92 8.43 -7.83
CA VAL A 116 7.38 7.27 -8.63
C VAL A 116 6.54 6.06 -8.24
N GLY A 117 6.00 5.38 -9.24
CA GLY A 117 5.22 4.17 -9.03
C GLY A 117 3.70 4.37 -9.02
N ASP A 118 3.20 5.59 -9.19
CA ASP A 118 1.76 5.81 -9.41
C ASP A 118 1.26 4.95 -10.57
N ALA A 119 0.14 4.26 -10.36
CA ALA A 119 -0.46 3.42 -11.38
C ALA A 119 -1.14 4.27 -12.45
N ILE A 120 -0.96 3.90 -13.72
CA ILE A 120 -1.60 4.58 -14.86
C ILE A 120 -2.67 3.70 -15.50
N VAL A 121 -2.36 2.43 -15.73
CA VAL A 121 -3.31 1.43 -16.21
C VAL A 121 -3.07 0.11 -15.50
N LEU A 122 -4.11 -0.69 -15.36
CA LEU A 122 -4.05 -2.04 -14.82
C LEU A 122 -4.26 -3.04 -15.96
N VAL A 123 -3.23 -3.79 -16.29
CA VAL A 123 -3.27 -4.87 -17.27
C VAL A 123 -3.65 -6.18 -16.58
N VAL A 124 -4.56 -6.95 -17.17
CA VAL A 124 -4.94 -8.29 -16.70
C VAL A 124 -4.72 -9.30 -17.82
N ALA A 125 -4.01 -10.37 -17.54
CA ALA A 125 -3.65 -11.41 -18.49
C ALA A 125 -3.86 -12.82 -17.91
N GLU A 126 -3.87 -13.84 -18.78
CA GLU A 126 -4.09 -15.25 -18.39
C GLU A 126 -2.88 -15.87 -17.70
N ASP A 127 -1.68 -15.32 -17.93
CA ASP A 127 -0.44 -15.76 -17.30
C ASP A 127 0.53 -14.59 -17.08
N GLU A 128 1.51 -14.78 -16.19
CA GLU A 128 2.50 -13.75 -15.81
C GLU A 128 3.39 -13.34 -16.99
N ALA A 129 3.74 -14.27 -17.89
CA ALA A 129 4.62 -13.96 -19.02
C ALA A 129 3.89 -13.05 -20.04
N THR A 130 2.62 -13.31 -20.26
CA THR A 130 1.74 -12.46 -21.09
C THR A 130 1.52 -11.11 -20.45
N LEU A 131 1.29 -11.06 -19.13
CA LEU A 131 1.17 -9.82 -18.36
C LEU A 131 2.40 -8.92 -18.55
N GLU A 132 3.60 -9.47 -18.34
CA GLU A 132 4.85 -8.70 -18.45
C GLU A 132 5.14 -8.24 -19.89
N LYS A 133 4.73 -9.01 -20.90
CA LYS A 133 4.80 -8.57 -22.29
C LYS A 133 3.81 -7.45 -22.57
N ALA A 134 2.58 -7.58 -22.12
CA ALA A 134 1.52 -6.59 -22.32
C ALA A 134 1.87 -5.25 -21.64
N LYS A 135 2.37 -5.27 -20.40
CA LYS A 135 2.84 -4.05 -19.70
C LYS A 135 3.86 -3.27 -20.53
N LYS A 136 4.81 -3.95 -21.20
CA LYS A 136 5.83 -3.32 -22.06
C LYS A 136 5.29 -2.74 -23.37
N LEU A 137 4.12 -3.17 -23.81
CA LEU A 137 3.46 -2.68 -25.04
C LEU A 137 2.61 -1.43 -24.80
N VAL A 138 2.26 -1.14 -23.57
CA VAL A 138 1.58 0.10 -23.20
C VAL A 138 2.56 1.27 -23.40
N LYS A 139 2.10 2.32 -24.07
CA LYS A 139 2.87 3.55 -24.28
C LYS A 139 2.18 4.69 -23.56
N ILE A 140 2.97 5.44 -22.82
CA ILE A 140 2.51 6.61 -22.09
C ILE A 140 3.45 7.77 -22.43
N ASP A 141 2.89 8.88 -22.87
CA ASP A 141 3.64 10.11 -23.09
C ASP A 141 3.50 11.01 -21.86
N TYR A 142 4.59 11.57 -21.40
CA TYR A 142 4.65 12.40 -20.21
C TYR A 142 5.23 13.79 -20.51
N GLU A 143 4.74 14.80 -19.82
CA GLU A 143 5.38 16.07 -19.61
C GLU A 143 6.00 16.10 -18.22
N PRO A 144 7.34 15.90 -18.07
CA PRO A 144 7.99 15.96 -16.78
C PRO A 144 7.84 17.34 -16.12
N LEU A 145 7.55 17.35 -14.84
CA LEU A 145 7.39 18.55 -14.02
C LEU A 145 8.39 18.51 -12.85
N GLU A 146 8.73 19.69 -12.33
CA GLU A 146 9.63 19.78 -11.16
C GLU A 146 8.99 19.10 -9.94
N PRO A 147 9.65 18.09 -9.34
CA PRO A 147 9.12 17.40 -8.17
C PRO A 147 9.41 18.17 -6.87
N VAL A 148 8.60 17.90 -5.84
CA VAL A 148 8.87 18.32 -4.47
C VAL A 148 9.62 17.20 -3.76
N ARG A 149 10.85 17.46 -3.33
CA ARG A 149 11.79 16.42 -2.85
C ARG A 149 11.96 16.38 -1.32
N ASN A 150 11.59 17.46 -0.64
CA ASN A 150 11.79 17.58 0.81
C ASN A 150 10.83 18.59 1.44
N ILE A 151 10.81 18.61 2.78
CA ILE A 151 9.93 19.47 3.59
C ILE A 151 10.16 20.95 3.28
N ALA A 152 11.38 21.40 3.08
CA ALA A 152 11.70 22.80 2.81
C ALA A 152 11.12 23.25 1.47
N GLU A 153 11.29 22.43 0.42
CA GLU A 153 10.71 22.66 -0.90
C GLU A 153 9.17 22.66 -0.82
N ALA A 154 8.57 21.72 -0.09
CA ALA A 154 7.12 21.65 0.08
C ALA A 154 6.50 22.90 0.75
N LYS A 155 7.28 23.55 1.62
CA LYS A 155 6.86 24.75 2.38
C LYS A 155 7.26 26.07 1.73
N ALA A 156 7.99 26.04 0.61
CA ALA A 156 8.35 27.26 -0.11
C ALA A 156 7.09 27.99 -0.63
N THR A 157 7.14 29.31 -0.71
CA THR A 157 5.97 30.11 -1.12
C THR A 157 5.54 29.90 -2.56
N ASP A 158 6.46 29.45 -3.39
CA ASP A 158 6.29 29.11 -4.81
C ASP A 158 6.20 27.60 -5.06
N ALA A 159 6.11 26.79 -4.00
CA ALA A 159 6.00 25.35 -4.12
C ALA A 159 4.76 24.96 -4.95
N PRO A 160 4.90 24.01 -5.88
CA PRO A 160 3.74 23.47 -6.56
C PRO A 160 2.83 22.77 -5.54
N ARG A 161 1.52 23.01 -5.64
CA ARG A 161 0.56 22.31 -4.80
C ARG A 161 0.49 20.84 -5.23
N LEU A 162 0.58 19.93 -4.25
CA LEU A 162 0.54 18.47 -4.49
C LEU A 162 -0.90 17.96 -4.53
N HIS A 163 -1.77 18.49 -3.65
CA HIS A 163 -3.19 18.21 -3.61
C HIS A 163 -3.97 19.52 -3.43
N ASP A 164 -5.07 19.69 -4.13
CA ASP A 164 -5.97 20.83 -3.94
C ASP A 164 -6.90 20.60 -2.75
N SER A 165 -7.31 19.36 -2.56
CA SER A 165 -8.14 18.90 -1.45
C SER A 165 -7.85 17.43 -1.13
N PHE A 166 -8.38 16.97 0.00
CA PHE A 166 -8.45 15.54 0.32
C PHE A 166 -9.79 15.21 0.99
N PHE A 167 -10.18 13.97 0.95
CA PHE A 167 -11.34 13.47 1.67
C PHE A 167 -10.89 12.77 2.95
N ALA A 168 -11.44 13.17 4.10
CA ALA A 168 -11.16 12.54 5.37
C ALA A 168 -12.36 12.67 6.32
N PHE A 169 -12.63 11.62 7.08
CA PHE A 169 -13.69 11.61 8.10
C PHE A 169 -15.06 12.09 7.58
N GLY A 170 -15.40 11.74 6.33
CA GLY A 170 -16.67 12.10 5.70
C GLY A 170 -16.76 13.52 5.13
N ASN A 171 -15.66 14.26 5.09
CA ASN A 171 -15.62 15.63 4.59
C ASN A 171 -14.49 15.85 3.58
N THR A 172 -14.74 16.69 2.58
CA THR A 172 -13.68 17.25 1.74
C THR A 172 -13.02 18.43 2.46
N VAL A 173 -11.70 18.42 2.55
CA VAL A 173 -10.89 19.48 3.14
C VAL A 173 -10.08 20.14 2.03
N GLU A 174 -10.35 21.43 1.78
CA GLU A 174 -9.57 22.23 0.83
C GLU A 174 -8.24 22.62 1.43
N LEU A 175 -7.16 22.45 0.66
CA LEU A 175 -5.80 22.80 1.05
C LEU A 175 -5.40 24.15 0.46
N LYS A 176 -4.76 24.99 1.27
CA LYS A 176 -4.22 26.28 0.85
C LYS A 176 -2.75 26.20 0.43
N ASP A 177 -2.06 25.21 0.96
CA ASP A 177 -0.64 24.94 0.75
C ASP A 177 -0.39 23.42 0.90
N ASN A 178 0.85 22.97 0.97
CA ASN A 178 1.22 21.56 1.16
C ASN A 178 1.19 21.11 2.63
N VAL A 179 0.46 21.79 3.50
CA VAL A 179 0.26 21.40 4.91
C VAL A 179 -1.09 20.72 5.05
N CYS A 180 -1.09 19.42 5.14
CA CYS A 180 -2.31 18.63 5.29
C CYS A 180 -2.92 18.75 6.69
N GLN A 181 -2.10 18.96 7.73
CA GLN A 181 -2.56 19.07 9.10
C GLN A 181 -1.57 19.84 10.00
N SER A 182 -2.10 20.59 10.96
CA SER A 182 -1.34 21.22 12.04
C SER A 182 -1.93 20.80 13.39
N ARG A 183 -1.06 20.48 14.34
CA ARG A 183 -1.44 20.16 15.73
C ARG A 183 -0.61 20.97 16.70
N HIS A 184 -1.28 21.52 17.68
CA HIS A 184 -0.65 22.24 18.81
C HIS A 184 -1.05 21.56 20.11
N VAL A 185 -0.04 21.15 20.90
CA VAL A 185 -0.25 20.53 22.21
C VAL A 185 0.48 21.35 23.24
N THR A 186 -0.21 21.78 24.28
CA THR A 186 0.34 22.60 25.38
C THR A 186 0.08 21.92 26.72
N ARG A 187 1.11 21.90 27.57
CA ARG A 187 0.99 21.48 28.96
C ARG A 187 1.85 22.42 29.83
N GLY A 188 1.21 23.14 30.78
CA GLY A 188 1.89 24.14 31.60
C GLY A 188 2.38 25.34 30.78
N ASP A 189 3.41 26.00 31.27
CA ASP A 189 4.08 27.13 30.63
C ASP A 189 5.52 26.77 30.28
N ALA A 190 5.71 26.24 29.11
CA ALA A 190 7.03 25.78 28.62
C ALA A 190 7.99 26.98 28.42
N ALA A 191 7.49 28.13 27.97
CA ALA A 191 8.33 29.31 27.76
C ALA A 191 8.91 29.83 29.08
N LYS A 192 8.07 29.91 30.12
CA LYS A 192 8.52 30.30 31.48
C LYS A 192 9.49 29.28 32.05
N ALA A 193 9.19 27.98 31.94
CA ALA A 193 10.06 26.90 32.44
C ALA A 193 11.45 26.93 31.79
N LEU A 194 11.54 27.15 30.49
CA LEU A 194 12.82 27.29 29.78
C LEU A 194 13.59 28.54 30.21
N ALA A 195 12.89 29.66 30.39
CA ALA A 195 13.53 30.91 30.82
C ALA A 195 14.09 30.82 32.26
N GLU A 196 13.47 30.02 33.10
CA GLU A 196 13.89 29.82 34.52
C GLU A 196 14.86 28.65 34.69
N SER A 197 15.14 27.89 33.64
CA SER A 197 16.06 26.73 33.67
C SER A 197 17.52 27.18 33.75
N ALA A 198 18.32 26.49 34.58
CA ALA A 198 19.75 26.79 34.72
C ALA A 198 20.55 26.43 33.43
N PHE A 199 20.05 25.48 32.67
CA PHE A 199 20.65 25.06 31.41
C PHE A 199 19.53 24.80 30.39
N THR A 200 19.78 25.18 29.16
CA THR A 200 18.92 24.82 28.00
C THR A 200 19.77 24.28 26.87
N VAL A 201 19.27 23.27 26.20
CA VAL A 201 19.88 22.70 24.98
C VAL A 201 18.86 22.68 23.87
N THR A 202 19.20 23.28 22.74
CA THR A 202 18.38 23.25 21.54
C THR A 202 19.09 22.48 20.44
N GLN A 203 18.44 21.48 19.88
CA GLN A 203 19.01 20.69 18.78
C GLN A 203 17.94 20.34 17.74
N ARG A 204 18.35 20.41 16.47
CA ARG A 204 17.54 19.97 15.33
C ARG A 204 17.94 18.56 14.92
N PHE A 205 16.93 17.73 14.68
CA PHE A 205 17.07 16.36 14.19
C PHE A 205 16.29 16.21 12.89
N THR A 206 16.87 15.51 11.94
CA THR A 206 16.21 15.15 10.68
C THR A 206 16.30 13.66 10.45
N THR A 207 15.24 13.07 9.94
CA THR A 207 15.23 11.68 9.47
C THR A 207 14.90 11.65 7.99
N PRO A 208 15.48 10.72 7.21
CA PRO A 208 15.12 10.57 5.81
C PRO A 208 13.76 9.91 5.64
N PHE A 209 13.23 10.02 4.46
CA PHE A 209 12.17 9.15 3.93
C PHE A 209 12.71 7.72 3.87
N THR A 210 12.02 6.75 4.49
CA THR A 210 12.62 5.42 4.73
C THR A 210 11.70 4.30 4.25
N GLU A 211 12.28 3.36 3.54
CA GLU A 211 11.66 2.13 3.05
C GLU A 211 11.63 1.06 4.15
N HIS A 212 10.51 0.34 4.27
CA HIS A 212 10.35 -0.78 5.22
C HIS A 212 11.11 -2.03 4.78
N ALA A 213 11.21 -2.27 3.48
CA ALA A 213 11.96 -3.37 2.87
C ALA A 213 11.65 -4.76 3.48
N PHE A 214 10.38 -5.03 3.76
CA PHE A 214 9.94 -6.34 4.26
C PHE A 214 10.29 -7.46 3.24
N LEU A 215 10.53 -8.67 3.76
CA LEU A 215 11.02 -9.78 2.92
C LEU A 215 9.98 -10.22 1.88
N GLU A 216 8.72 -10.28 2.24
CA GLU A 216 7.61 -10.61 1.35
C GLU A 216 7.06 -9.34 0.68
N PRO A 217 7.26 -9.15 -0.65
CA PRO A 217 6.57 -8.11 -1.39
C PRO A 217 5.05 -8.26 -1.30
N GLU A 218 4.34 -7.19 -1.61
CA GLU A 218 2.89 -7.17 -1.59
C GLU A 218 2.31 -8.15 -2.60
N CYS A 219 1.37 -8.95 -2.13
CA CYS A 219 0.59 -9.88 -2.94
C CYS A 219 -0.87 -9.91 -2.48
N ALA A 220 -1.79 -9.87 -3.42
CA ALA A 220 -3.22 -10.05 -3.17
C ALA A 220 -3.85 -10.91 -4.25
N VAL A 221 -4.76 -11.79 -3.84
CA VAL A 221 -5.61 -12.57 -4.76
C VAL A 221 -7.06 -12.20 -4.47
N ALA A 222 -7.75 -11.71 -5.48
CA ALA A 222 -9.15 -11.34 -5.36
C ALA A 222 -10.04 -12.28 -6.18
N PHE A 223 -11.22 -12.51 -5.66
CA PHE A 223 -12.22 -13.42 -6.23
C PHE A 223 -13.56 -12.70 -6.38
N PRO A 224 -14.33 -12.93 -7.46
CA PRO A 224 -15.75 -12.62 -7.45
C PRO A 224 -16.41 -13.38 -6.29
N TYR A 225 -17.19 -12.69 -5.49
CA TYR A 225 -17.83 -13.29 -4.33
C TYR A 225 -19.21 -12.70 -4.10
N LYS A 226 -20.27 -13.52 -4.23
CA LYS A 226 -21.67 -13.04 -4.16
C LYS A 226 -21.87 -11.85 -5.12
N ASN A 227 -22.38 -10.75 -4.60
CA ASN A 227 -22.55 -9.48 -5.34
C ASN A 227 -21.37 -8.49 -5.15
N GLY A 228 -20.23 -8.98 -4.72
CA GLY A 228 -19.03 -8.19 -4.45
C GLY A 228 -17.74 -8.96 -4.70
N VAL A 229 -16.75 -8.80 -3.82
CA VAL A 229 -15.42 -9.42 -3.96
C VAL A 229 -14.92 -9.98 -2.63
N LYS A 230 -14.10 -11.05 -2.72
CA LYS A 230 -13.26 -11.54 -1.61
C LYS A 230 -11.81 -11.27 -1.97
N VAL A 231 -11.04 -10.72 -1.04
CA VAL A 231 -9.60 -10.44 -1.20
C VAL A 231 -8.82 -11.21 -0.14
N GLN A 232 -7.88 -12.03 -0.58
CA GLN A 232 -6.86 -12.65 0.25
C GLN A 232 -5.57 -11.87 0.08
N SER A 233 -5.02 -11.31 1.15
CA SER A 233 -3.83 -10.46 1.08
C SER A 233 -2.94 -10.58 2.31
N THR A 234 -1.71 -10.08 2.17
CA THR A 234 -0.83 -9.82 3.29
C THR A 234 -0.97 -8.37 3.70
N ASP A 235 -1.92 -8.09 4.58
CA ASP A 235 -2.15 -6.76 5.13
C ASP A 235 -1.99 -6.73 6.65
N GLN A 236 -1.85 -5.53 7.20
CA GLN A 236 -1.79 -5.30 8.65
C GLN A 236 -3.12 -4.80 9.21
N GLY A 237 -4.15 -4.61 8.35
CA GLY A 237 -5.45 -4.10 8.72
C GLY A 237 -6.56 -4.56 7.79
N ALA A 238 -7.10 -5.80 7.97
CA ALA A 238 -8.15 -6.35 7.12
C ALA A 238 -9.41 -5.46 7.03
N TYR A 239 -9.74 -4.77 8.12
CA TYR A 239 -10.89 -3.87 8.14
C TYR A 239 -10.63 -2.57 7.37
N ASP A 240 -9.40 -2.08 7.39
CA ASP A 240 -9.02 -0.89 6.62
C ASP A 240 -8.95 -1.21 5.14
N THR A 241 -8.30 -2.33 4.76
CA THR A 241 -8.33 -2.86 3.38
C THR A 241 -9.76 -3.03 2.86
N ARG A 242 -10.67 -3.58 3.70
CA ARG A 242 -12.09 -3.70 3.37
C ARG A 242 -12.74 -2.33 3.12
N LYS A 243 -12.50 -1.37 4.01
CA LYS A 243 -13.05 -0.01 3.93
C LYS A 243 -12.56 0.70 2.68
N GLU A 244 -11.28 0.66 2.41
CA GLU A 244 -10.68 1.32 1.23
C GLU A 244 -11.17 0.70 -0.09
N CYS A 245 -11.22 -0.63 -0.18
CA CYS A 245 -11.78 -1.31 -1.35
C CYS A 245 -13.27 -0.99 -1.52
N ALA A 246 -14.05 -0.96 -0.43
CA ALA A 246 -15.46 -0.60 -0.50
C ALA A 246 -15.65 0.85 -0.96
N HIS A 247 -14.83 1.78 -0.48
CA HIS A 247 -14.84 3.17 -0.91
C HIS A 247 -14.54 3.31 -2.42
N MET A 248 -13.50 2.66 -2.91
CA MET A 248 -13.16 2.63 -4.35
C MET A 248 -14.34 2.18 -5.22
N PHE A 249 -15.15 1.23 -4.73
CA PHE A 249 -16.35 0.78 -5.43
C PHE A 249 -17.58 1.67 -5.23
N GLY A 250 -17.52 2.68 -4.37
CA GLY A 250 -18.69 3.47 -3.96
C GLY A 250 -19.66 2.69 -3.05
N TRP A 251 -19.18 1.67 -2.35
CA TRP A 251 -19.96 0.82 -1.45
C TRP A 251 -19.76 1.18 0.03
N ASP A 252 -19.57 2.45 0.34
CA ASP A 252 -19.36 2.91 1.73
C ASP A 252 -20.50 2.49 2.67
N ASN A 253 -21.73 2.39 2.14
CA ASN A 253 -22.92 1.95 2.90
C ASN A 253 -23.17 0.42 2.81
N GLU A 254 -22.39 -0.31 2.03
CA GLU A 254 -22.49 -1.75 1.80
C GLU A 254 -21.12 -2.43 1.92
N PRO A 255 -20.32 -2.13 2.97
CA PRO A 255 -18.92 -2.60 3.05
C PRO A 255 -18.82 -4.13 3.17
N GLU A 256 -19.90 -4.83 3.52
CA GLU A 256 -19.98 -6.30 3.55
C GLU A 256 -19.88 -6.95 2.16
N ARG A 257 -20.00 -6.19 1.09
CA ARG A 257 -19.74 -6.65 -0.28
C ARG A 257 -18.26 -6.92 -0.53
N VAL A 258 -17.38 -6.37 0.32
CA VAL A 258 -15.95 -6.68 0.32
C VAL A 258 -15.64 -7.56 1.53
N VAL A 259 -15.11 -8.75 1.27
CA VAL A 259 -14.63 -9.67 2.29
C VAL A 259 -13.11 -9.72 2.20
N VAL A 260 -12.41 -9.42 3.28
CA VAL A 260 -10.95 -9.48 3.35
C VAL A 260 -10.52 -10.60 4.28
N GLU A 261 -9.58 -11.40 3.82
CA GLU A 261 -8.95 -12.47 4.58
C GLU A 261 -7.44 -12.21 4.61
N THR A 262 -6.94 -11.85 5.79
CA THR A 262 -5.49 -11.70 6.00
C THR A 262 -4.86 -13.08 6.07
N MET A 263 -3.90 -13.35 5.19
CA MET A 263 -3.08 -14.56 5.16
C MET A 263 -1.82 -14.37 6.00
N LEU A 264 -0.89 -15.31 5.97
CA LEU A 264 0.40 -15.13 6.64
C LEU A 264 1.12 -13.89 6.09
N VAL A 265 1.70 -13.11 6.99
CA VAL A 265 2.41 -11.87 6.64
C VAL A 265 3.91 -12.07 6.83
N GLY A 266 4.67 -11.90 5.77
CA GLY A 266 6.14 -12.02 5.72
C GLY A 266 6.89 -10.73 6.03
N GLY A 267 6.34 -9.95 6.96
CA GLY A 267 6.82 -8.63 7.36
C GLY A 267 5.95 -7.50 6.80
N GLY A 268 5.81 -6.42 7.55
CA GLY A 268 5.03 -5.25 7.16
C GLY A 268 5.61 -3.96 7.76
N PHE A 269 5.88 -3.95 9.08
CA PHE A 269 6.51 -2.83 9.81
C PHE A 269 5.76 -1.49 9.64
N GLY A 270 4.44 -1.56 9.45
CA GLY A 270 3.58 -0.42 9.12
C GLY A 270 3.40 -0.16 7.61
N GLY A 271 4.22 -0.76 6.75
CA GLY A 271 4.14 -0.56 5.29
C GLY A 271 3.00 -1.30 4.60
N LYS A 272 2.29 -2.20 5.30
CA LYS A 272 1.13 -2.94 4.79
C LYS A 272 -0.17 -2.55 5.51
N GLU A 273 -0.23 -1.36 6.08
CA GLU A 273 -1.46 -0.80 6.67
C GLU A 273 -2.37 -0.18 5.61
N ASP A 274 -1.78 0.56 4.66
CA ASP A 274 -2.48 1.08 3.48
C ASP A 274 -2.61 0.02 2.38
N VAL A 275 -3.62 0.16 1.51
CA VAL A 275 -3.72 -0.65 0.30
C VAL A 275 -2.65 -0.25 -0.72
N SER A 276 -1.98 -1.21 -1.30
CA SER A 276 -1.01 -1.00 -2.38
C SER A 276 -1.42 -1.67 -3.70
N ILE A 277 -2.02 -2.87 -3.60
CA ILE A 277 -2.46 -3.68 -4.75
C ILE A 277 -3.81 -4.37 -4.49
N GLN A 278 -4.28 -4.41 -3.26
CA GLN A 278 -5.52 -5.10 -2.87
C GLN A 278 -6.72 -4.55 -3.65
N HIS A 279 -6.82 -3.23 -3.74
CA HIS A 279 -7.85 -2.51 -4.47
C HIS A 279 -7.78 -2.79 -5.98
N LEU A 280 -6.57 -2.89 -6.57
CA LEU A 280 -6.39 -3.23 -7.99
C LEU A 280 -6.81 -4.67 -8.28
N ALA A 281 -6.42 -5.63 -7.42
CA ALA A 281 -6.86 -7.02 -7.55
C ALA A 281 -8.39 -7.13 -7.42
N ALA A 282 -8.98 -6.43 -6.45
CA ALA A 282 -10.43 -6.38 -6.24
C ALA A 282 -11.17 -5.81 -7.46
N LEU A 283 -10.69 -4.68 -8.00
CA LEU A 283 -11.25 -4.04 -9.19
C LEU A 283 -11.25 -4.99 -10.38
N ALA A 284 -10.10 -5.61 -10.66
CA ALA A 284 -9.94 -6.54 -11.78
C ALA A 284 -10.84 -7.78 -11.60
N ALA A 285 -10.86 -8.39 -10.41
CA ALA A 285 -11.69 -9.56 -10.16
C ALA A 285 -13.19 -9.25 -10.34
N TYR A 286 -13.63 -8.08 -9.89
CA TYR A 286 -15.02 -7.65 -10.05
C TYR A 286 -15.38 -7.35 -11.50
N LYS A 287 -14.51 -6.64 -12.23
CA LYS A 287 -14.77 -6.26 -13.63
C LYS A 287 -14.75 -7.46 -14.58
N PHE A 288 -13.80 -8.36 -14.42
CA PHE A 288 -13.63 -9.51 -15.32
C PHE A 288 -14.32 -10.78 -14.85
N GLN A 289 -14.91 -10.79 -13.65
CA GLN A 289 -15.61 -11.93 -13.06
C GLN A 289 -14.75 -13.22 -13.04
N ARG A 290 -13.44 -13.05 -12.77
CA ARG A 290 -12.44 -14.11 -12.65
C ARG A 290 -11.57 -13.88 -11.41
N PRO A 291 -10.98 -14.91 -10.79
CA PRO A 291 -9.94 -14.72 -9.80
C PRO A 291 -8.74 -13.97 -10.40
N VAL A 292 -8.21 -12.98 -9.71
CA VAL A 292 -7.05 -12.20 -10.16
C VAL A 292 -6.01 -12.11 -9.05
N LYS A 293 -4.77 -12.50 -9.37
CA LYS A 293 -3.60 -12.29 -8.52
C LYS A 293 -2.86 -11.03 -8.97
N CYS A 294 -2.65 -10.10 -8.05
CA CYS A 294 -1.73 -8.98 -8.22
C CYS A 294 -0.55 -9.15 -7.25
N LYS A 295 0.66 -8.96 -7.76
CA LYS A 295 1.90 -9.06 -6.98
C LYS A 295 2.88 -7.99 -7.43
N LEU A 296 3.55 -7.34 -6.48
CA LEU A 296 4.66 -6.45 -6.80
C LEU A 296 5.97 -7.24 -6.92
N THR A 297 6.78 -6.86 -7.90
CA THR A 297 8.20 -7.23 -7.89
C THR A 297 8.91 -6.52 -6.74
N ARG A 298 10.10 -6.96 -6.35
CA ARG A 298 10.90 -6.25 -5.35
C ARG A 298 11.19 -4.79 -5.77
N ALA A 299 11.44 -4.54 -7.03
CA ALA A 299 11.69 -3.19 -7.55
C ALA A 299 10.44 -2.31 -7.43
N GLU A 300 9.27 -2.81 -7.78
CA GLU A 300 7.99 -2.10 -7.62
C GLU A 300 7.68 -1.85 -6.15
N SER A 301 7.84 -2.84 -5.27
CA SER A 301 7.64 -2.70 -3.83
C SER A 301 8.52 -1.59 -3.24
N LEU A 302 9.82 -1.55 -3.59
CA LEU A 302 10.72 -0.50 -3.13
C LEU A 302 10.36 0.89 -3.69
N ALA A 303 9.83 0.97 -4.90
CA ALA A 303 9.50 2.24 -5.54
C ALA A 303 8.16 2.81 -5.08
N PHE A 304 7.15 1.97 -4.90
CA PHE A 304 5.76 2.41 -4.87
C PHE A 304 5.12 2.42 -3.50
N HIS A 305 5.26 1.42 -2.64
CA HIS A 305 4.41 1.34 -1.44
C HIS A 305 4.60 2.53 -0.46
N PRO A 306 3.67 2.79 0.47
CA PRO A 306 3.79 3.84 1.48
C PRO A 306 5.09 3.75 2.26
N LYS A 307 5.73 4.89 2.50
CA LYS A 307 7.02 5.00 3.18
C LYS A 307 6.88 5.64 4.54
N ARG A 308 7.83 5.37 5.45
CA ARG A 308 7.96 6.19 6.63
C ARG A 308 8.31 7.63 6.25
N HIS A 309 7.53 8.59 6.69
CA HIS A 309 7.73 10.00 6.37
C HIS A 309 9.09 10.52 6.89
N ALA A 310 9.71 11.38 6.10
CA ALA A 310 10.82 12.20 6.56
C ALA A 310 10.34 13.14 7.68
N MET A 311 11.20 13.39 8.64
CA MET A 311 10.91 14.29 9.76
C MET A 311 11.98 15.35 9.87
N ASP A 312 11.57 16.54 10.31
CA ASP A 312 12.45 17.67 10.64
C ASP A 312 11.92 18.33 11.90
N GLY A 313 12.60 18.13 13.01
CA GLY A 313 12.16 18.56 14.33
C GLY A 313 13.25 19.28 15.09
N THR A 314 12.88 20.38 15.76
CA THR A 314 13.74 21.10 16.71
C THR A 314 13.20 20.89 18.12
N PHE A 315 14.08 20.47 19.01
CA PHE A 315 13.77 20.19 20.41
C PHE A 315 14.59 21.11 21.30
N THR A 316 13.94 21.72 22.28
CA THR A 316 14.57 22.51 23.32
C THR A 316 14.19 21.91 24.68
N LEU A 317 15.20 21.60 25.47
CA LEU A 317 15.07 21.05 26.83
C LEU A 317 15.75 21.94 27.83
#